data_392d467d657839418232c633ea1364fe
#
_entry.id   392d467d657839418232c633ea1364fe
#
_cell.length_a   1.000
_cell.length_b   1.000
_cell.length_c   1.000
_cell.angle_alpha   90.00
_cell.angle_beta   90.00
_cell.angle_gamma   90.00
#
_symmetry.space_group_name_H-M   'P 1'
#
loop_
_entity.id
_entity.type
_entity.pdbx_description
1 polymer ?
#
loop_
_entity_poly.entity_id
_entity_poly.type
_entity_poly.pdbx_seq_one_letter_code
_entity_poly.pdbx_strand_id
1 'polypeptide(L)'
;MPMSPTNPPLLTRKELDAQLGGAARAWLDEALAEAEHAASHPDTGQPGGSYAVPPWELRYAAAGRHCGLEHADSVRALLLIEARAALPALTRLYEQGTAAERRAVLLTLHRLDPSPTALPLVEDALRTNDTRLVAAAVGPYAATHLDAHNWRHAVLKCLFTGVGVEAVDGLARRARGDAELARMLGDFAAERIAAGRSVPADLTHVLELTTPGATAPTEES
;
A
#
# COMPACT_ATOMS: atom_id res chain seq x y z
N MET A 1 -20.51 13.49 -1.30
CA MET A 1 -19.98 12.18 -0.89
C MET A 1 -18.50 12.33 -0.72
N PRO A 2 -17.88 12.08 0.45
CA PRO A 2 -16.45 11.99 0.55
C PRO A 2 -16.01 10.80 -0.33
N MET A 3 -15.07 11.04 -1.22
CA MET A 3 -14.47 9.96 -2.03
C MET A 3 -13.78 8.97 -1.09
N SER A 4 -14.05 7.68 -1.27
CA SER A 4 -13.33 6.62 -0.57
C SER A 4 -11.82 6.75 -0.85
N PRO A 5 -10.94 6.50 0.12
CA PRO A 5 -9.51 6.54 -0.12
C PRO A 5 -9.11 5.42 -1.08
N THR A 6 -8.90 5.77 -2.32
CA THR A 6 -8.28 4.92 -3.33
C THR A 6 -6.78 5.18 -3.35
N ASN A 7 -6.00 4.18 -3.74
CA ASN A 7 -4.58 4.35 -3.97
C ASN A 7 -4.37 4.89 -5.39
N PRO A 8 -4.03 6.17 -5.58
CA PRO A 8 -3.65 6.63 -6.90
C PRO A 8 -2.41 5.84 -7.37
N PRO A 9 -2.28 5.58 -8.67
CA PRO A 9 -1.10 4.92 -9.21
C PRO A 9 0.16 5.74 -8.87
N LEU A 10 1.23 5.05 -8.50
CA LEU A 10 2.51 5.71 -8.28
C LEU A 10 3.07 6.20 -9.62
N LEU A 11 3.42 7.47 -9.66
CA LEU A 11 4.02 8.10 -10.83
C LEU A 11 5.43 7.55 -11.09
N THR A 12 5.72 7.32 -12.35
CA THR A 12 7.08 7.02 -12.81
C THR A 12 7.98 8.25 -12.70
N ARG A 13 9.30 8.05 -12.78
CA ARG A 13 10.26 9.16 -12.82
C ARG A 13 9.93 10.17 -13.95
N LYS A 14 9.59 9.68 -15.12
CA LYS A 14 9.26 10.54 -16.28
C LYS A 14 8.01 11.39 -16.04
N GLU A 15 6.99 10.82 -15.40
CA GLU A 15 5.76 11.56 -15.06
C GLU A 15 6.02 12.61 -13.98
N LEU A 16 6.84 12.29 -12.98
CA LEU A 16 7.27 13.27 -11.96
C LEU A 16 8.08 14.42 -12.59
N ASP A 17 8.98 14.12 -13.52
CA ASP A 17 9.76 15.16 -14.22
C ASP A 17 8.87 16.11 -15.03
N ALA A 18 7.75 15.63 -15.54
CA ALA A 18 6.78 16.45 -16.25
C ALA A 18 5.94 17.36 -15.32
N GLN A 19 5.75 16.94 -14.05
CA GLN A 19 4.86 17.63 -13.10
C GLN A 19 5.61 18.51 -12.10
N LEU A 20 6.85 18.14 -11.76
CA LEU A 20 7.66 18.88 -10.79
C LEU A 20 8.30 20.13 -11.39
N GLY A 21 8.36 21.20 -10.60
CA GLY A 21 9.14 22.41 -10.93
C GLY A 21 10.66 22.17 -10.87
N GLY A 22 11.44 23.07 -11.44
CA GLY A 22 12.90 22.90 -11.57
C GLY A 22 13.62 22.61 -10.24
N ALA A 23 13.30 23.32 -9.16
CA ALA A 23 13.92 23.11 -7.87
C ALA A 23 13.59 21.73 -7.27
N ALA A 24 12.33 21.27 -7.39
CA ALA A 24 11.90 19.94 -6.93
C ALA A 24 12.54 18.82 -7.74
N ARG A 25 12.71 19.00 -9.06
CA ARG A 25 13.44 18.05 -9.93
C ARG A 25 14.90 17.92 -9.53
N ALA A 26 15.60 19.06 -9.36
CA ALA A 26 17.01 19.05 -8.94
C ALA A 26 17.18 18.37 -7.57
N TRP A 27 16.27 18.65 -6.62
CA TRP A 27 16.27 17.98 -5.33
C TRP A 27 16.03 16.46 -5.46
N LEU A 28 15.13 16.03 -6.34
CA LEU A 28 14.85 14.62 -6.59
C LEU A 28 16.04 13.92 -7.24
N ASP A 29 16.75 14.59 -8.17
CA ASP A 29 17.99 14.05 -8.78
C ASP A 29 19.05 13.76 -7.72
N GLU A 30 19.31 14.72 -6.83
CA GLU A 30 20.26 14.54 -5.73
C GLU A 30 19.81 13.41 -4.78
N ALA A 31 18.53 13.37 -4.43
CA ALA A 31 17.99 12.36 -3.53
C ALA A 31 18.12 10.93 -4.10
N LEU A 32 17.85 10.76 -5.39
CA LEU A 32 18.03 9.47 -6.08
C LEU A 32 19.49 9.08 -6.19
N ALA A 33 20.42 10.03 -6.46
CA ALA A 33 21.85 9.75 -6.47
C ALA A 33 22.36 9.28 -5.10
N GLU A 34 21.86 9.86 -3.99
CA GLU A 34 22.18 9.39 -2.63
C GLU A 34 21.64 7.99 -2.37
N ALA A 35 20.43 7.66 -2.89
CA ALA A 35 19.82 6.34 -2.77
C ALA A 35 20.61 5.28 -3.57
N GLU A 36 21.00 5.58 -4.81
CA GLU A 36 21.82 4.72 -5.66
C GLU A 36 23.21 4.48 -5.03
N HIS A 37 23.82 5.55 -4.46
CA HIS A 37 25.08 5.42 -3.76
C HIS A 37 24.97 4.44 -2.58
N ALA A 38 23.92 4.54 -1.78
CA ALA A 38 23.67 3.63 -0.66
C ALA A 38 23.47 2.18 -1.13
N ALA A 39 22.76 1.96 -2.24
CA ALA A 39 22.57 0.64 -2.84
C ALA A 39 23.88 0.01 -3.33
N SER A 40 24.81 0.85 -3.82
CA SER A 40 26.11 0.43 -4.35
C SER A 40 27.16 0.21 -3.26
N HIS A 41 26.95 0.81 -2.08
CA HIS A 41 27.84 0.74 -0.92
C HIS A 41 27.06 0.32 0.32
N PRO A 42 26.54 -0.93 0.35
CA PRO A 42 25.79 -1.41 1.51
C PRO A 42 26.70 -1.37 2.74
N ASP A 43 26.17 -0.79 3.81
CA ASP A 43 26.89 -0.74 5.09
C ASP A 43 27.14 -2.16 5.57
N THR A 44 28.39 -2.59 5.57
CA THR A 44 28.79 -3.98 5.86
C THR A 44 28.77 -4.29 7.37
N GLY A 45 28.07 -3.46 8.16
CA GLY A 45 27.79 -3.76 9.57
C GLY A 45 29.03 -3.92 10.43
N GLN A 46 30.09 -3.14 10.21
CA GLN A 46 31.29 -3.19 11.07
C GLN A 46 30.88 -2.78 12.50
N PRO A 47 31.28 -3.57 13.53
CA PRO A 47 31.09 -3.19 14.92
C PRO A 47 31.88 -1.88 15.19
N GLY A 48 31.16 -0.78 15.36
CA GLY A 48 31.72 0.57 15.52
C GLY A 48 31.32 1.55 14.41
N GLY A 49 30.56 1.12 13.40
CA GLY A 49 29.97 2.00 12.39
C GLY A 49 28.96 2.98 13.01
N SER A 50 28.97 4.19 12.54
CA SER A 50 28.08 5.27 12.97
C SER A 50 26.61 4.83 12.88
N TYR A 51 25.84 4.96 13.96
CA TYR A 51 24.37 4.85 13.97
C TYR A 51 23.69 6.01 13.21
N ALA A 52 24.41 6.66 12.29
CA ALA A 52 23.87 7.76 11.50
C ALA A 52 22.81 7.23 10.52
N VAL A 53 21.68 7.90 10.50
CA VAL A 53 20.61 7.64 9.53
C VAL A 53 21.17 7.86 8.12
N PRO A 54 21.03 6.91 7.19
CA PRO A 54 21.50 7.08 5.83
C PRO A 54 20.93 8.34 5.18
N PRO A 55 21.70 9.12 4.40
CA PRO A 55 21.24 10.37 3.80
C PRO A 55 19.92 10.23 3.01
N TRP A 56 19.77 9.16 2.23
CA TRP A 56 18.56 8.91 1.44
C TRP A 56 17.30 8.73 2.31
N GLU A 57 17.41 8.22 3.56
CA GLU A 57 16.28 8.11 4.48
C GLU A 57 15.82 9.49 4.98
N LEU A 58 16.75 10.44 5.13
CA LEU A 58 16.41 11.84 5.42
C LEU A 58 15.68 12.47 4.22
N ARG A 59 16.10 12.14 2.99
CA ARG A 59 15.40 12.54 1.76
C ARG A 59 14.01 11.92 1.70
N TYR A 60 13.87 10.64 2.05
CA TYR A 60 12.57 9.96 2.13
C TYR A 60 11.59 10.70 3.05
N ALA A 61 12.01 11.07 4.24
CA ALA A 61 11.20 11.84 5.18
C ALA A 61 10.86 13.25 4.64
N ALA A 62 11.79 13.87 3.89
CA ALA A 62 11.66 15.22 3.37
C ALA A 62 10.82 15.33 2.07
N ALA A 63 10.49 14.21 1.40
CA ALA A 63 9.89 14.17 0.08
C ALA A 63 8.67 15.11 -0.10
N GLY A 64 7.73 15.09 0.86
CA GLY A 64 6.54 15.93 0.80
C GLY A 64 6.81 17.42 0.91
N ARG A 65 7.89 17.83 1.58
CA ARG A 65 8.28 19.25 1.70
C ARG A 65 8.90 19.80 0.42
N HIS A 66 9.61 18.97 -0.34
CA HIS A 66 10.34 19.39 -1.54
C HIS A 66 9.56 19.18 -2.83
N CYS A 67 8.76 18.10 -2.89
CA CYS A 67 8.05 17.72 -4.12
C CYS A 67 6.52 17.90 -4.06
N GLY A 68 5.97 18.38 -2.92
CA GLY A 68 4.53 18.46 -2.73
C GLY A 68 3.94 17.17 -2.16
N LEU A 69 2.84 17.30 -1.41
CA LEU A 69 2.19 16.15 -0.76
C LEU A 69 1.58 15.19 -1.79
N GLU A 70 1.13 15.71 -2.93
CA GLU A 70 0.54 14.98 -4.05
C GLU A 70 1.54 14.05 -4.74
N HIS A 71 2.83 14.38 -4.71
CA HIS A 71 3.91 13.59 -5.33
C HIS A 71 4.69 12.74 -4.31
N ALA A 72 4.47 12.99 -3.02
CA ALA A 72 5.31 12.44 -1.95
C ALA A 72 5.39 10.91 -1.96
N ASP A 73 4.28 10.20 -2.19
CA ASP A 73 4.27 8.74 -2.22
C ASP A 73 5.09 8.19 -3.39
N SER A 74 4.96 8.80 -4.57
CA SER A 74 5.70 8.41 -5.77
C SER A 74 7.21 8.66 -5.60
N VAL A 75 7.57 9.82 -5.04
CA VAL A 75 8.97 10.15 -4.74
C VAL A 75 9.57 9.17 -3.73
N ARG A 76 8.84 8.88 -2.64
CA ARG A 76 9.26 7.90 -1.64
C ARG A 76 9.43 6.50 -2.23
N ALA A 77 8.49 6.08 -3.09
CA ALA A 77 8.59 4.79 -3.76
C ALA A 77 9.83 4.70 -4.64
N LEU A 78 10.15 5.75 -5.40
CA LEU A 78 11.37 5.78 -6.21
C LEU A 78 12.62 5.69 -5.34
N LEU A 79 12.68 6.42 -4.21
CA LEU A 79 13.83 6.36 -3.30
C LEU A 79 14.01 4.96 -2.70
N LEU A 80 12.93 4.29 -2.29
CA LEU A 80 12.99 2.91 -1.79
C LEU A 80 13.51 1.94 -2.84
N ILE A 81 13.06 2.09 -4.09
CA ILE A 81 13.47 1.24 -5.21
C ILE A 81 14.94 1.49 -5.55
N GLU A 82 15.35 2.75 -5.67
CA GLU A 82 16.72 3.14 -6.04
C GLU A 82 17.73 2.70 -4.97
N ALA A 83 17.37 2.88 -3.69
CA ALA A 83 18.16 2.41 -2.55
C ALA A 83 18.18 0.87 -2.41
N ARG A 84 17.38 0.14 -3.21
CA ARG A 84 17.16 -1.31 -3.04
C ARG A 84 16.86 -1.67 -1.59
N ALA A 85 15.96 -0.89 -0.97
CA ALA A 85 15.71 -0.95 0.46
C ALA A 85 15.36 -2.37 0.92
N ALA A 86 16.23 -2.96 1.74
CA ALA A 86 16.03 -4.29 2.31
C ALA A 86 15.05 -4.26 3.49
N LEU A 87 14.51 -5.41 3.87
CA LEU A 87 13.49 -5.54 4.91
C LEU A 87 13.82 -4.80 6.23
N PRO A 88 15.07 -4.82 6.76
CA PRO A 88 15.39 -4.05 7.98
C PRO A 88 15.18 -2.54 7.83
N ALA A 89 15.50 -1.96 6.67
CA ALA A 89 15.27 -0.55 6.38
C ALA A 89 13.77 -0.26 6.21
N LEU A 90 13.04 -1.12 5.48
CA LEU A 90 11.59 -1.01 5.32
C LEU A 90 10.85 -1.08 6.66
N THR A 91 11.23 -2.01 7.54
CA THR A 91 10.66 -2.15 8.89
C THR A 91 10.91 -0.88 9.71
N ARG A 92 12.15 -0.37 9.72
CA ARG A 92 12.49 0.86 10.46
C ARG A 92 11.71 2.06 9.95
N LEU A 93 11.66 2.28 8.62
CA LEU A 93 10.92 3.38 8.01
C LEU A 93 9.41 3.27 8.26
N TYR A 94 8.89 2.06 8.32
CA TYR A 94 7.49 1.81 8.66
C TYR A 94 7.23 2.10 10.15
N GLU A 95 7.98 1.52 11.06
CA GLU A 95 7.74 1.62 12.50
C GLU A 95 7.94 3.04 13.04
N GLN A 96 8.96 3.75 12.56
CA GLN A 96 9.33 5.09 13.03
C GLN A 96 8.70 6.22 12.20
N GLY A 97 8.15 5.88 11.04
CA GLY A 97 7.60 6.86 10.09
C GLY A 97 6.22 7.39 10.46
N THR A 98 5.90 8.54 9.88
CA THR A 98 4.55 9.10 9.86
C THR A 98 3.60 8.20 9.06
N ALA A 99 2.27 8.39 9.19
CA ALA A 99 1.29 7.64 8.41
C ALA A 99 1.53 7.71 6.89
N ALA A 100 1.99 8.86 6.37
CA ALA A 100 2.33 9.02 4.96
C ALA A 100 3.59 8.25 4.55
N GLU A 101 4.58 8.16 5.41
CA GLU A 101 5.80 7.37 5.19
C GLU A 101 5.51 5.87 5.26
N ARG A 102 4.75 5.43 6.26
CA ARG A 102 4.25 4.05 6.39
C ARG A 102 3.48 3.62 5.14
N ARG A 103 2.60 4.50 4.63
CA ARG A 103 1.82 4.27 3.41
C ARG A 103 2.72 4.04 2.20
N ALA A 104 3.75 4.86 1.99
CA ALA A 104 4.66 4.71 0.87
C ALA A 104 5.44 3.38 0.92
N VAL A 105 5.83 2.90 2.12
CA VAL A 105 6.41 1.56 2.28
C VAL A 105 5.43 0.50 1.77
N LEU A 106 4.19 0.49 2.27
CA LEU A 106 3.16 -0.50 1.89
C LEU A 106 2.89 -0.52 0.38
N LEU A 107 2.77 0.65 -0.25
CA LEU A 107 2.55 0.78 -1.69
C LEU A 107 3.70 0.21 -2.54
N THR A 108 4.91 0.11 -1.97
CA THR A 108 6.11 -0.27 -2.71
C THR A 108 6.55 -1.71 -2.44
N LEU A 109 6.04 -2.38 -1.39
CA LEU A 109 6.48 -3.72 -0.97
C LEU A 109 6.53 -4.73 -2.11
N HIS A 110 5.53 -4.78 -2.97
CA HIS A 110 5.45 -5.72 -4.09
C HIS A 110 6.59 -5.58 -5.13
N ARG A 111 7.30 -4.46 -5.12
CA ARG A 111 8.45 -4.20 -5.99
C ARG A 111 9.80 -4.51 -5.32
N LEU A 112 9.82 -4.57 -3.99
CA LEU A 112 11.03 -4.67 -3.20
C LEU A 112 11.25 -6.05 -2.60
N ASP A 113 10.18 -6.70 -2.18
CA ASP A 113 10.22 -7.99 -1.51
C ASP A 113 9.28 -8.99 -2.20
N PRO A 114 9.83 -9.95 -2.95
CA PRO A 114 9.02 -10.99 -3.59
C PRO A 114 8.59 -12.11 -2.61
N SER A 115 9.06 -12.08 -1.37
CA SER A 115 8.81 -13.08 -0.33
C SER A 115 7.73 -12.60 0.67
N PRO A 116 7.16 -13.50 1.49
CA PRO A 116 6.17 -13.09 2.50
C PRO A 116 6.77 -12.43 3.75
N THR A 117 8.07 -12.12 3.78
CA THR A 117 8.77 -11.67 4.98
C THR A 117 8.30 -10.30 5.51
N ALA A 118 7.74 -9.45 4.65
CA ALA A 118 7.17 -8.16 5.03
C ALA A 118 5.68 -8.22 5.42
N LEU A 119 5.04 -9.40 5.45
CA LEU A 119 3.64 -9.55 5.89
C LEU A 119 3.34 -8.89 7.24
N PRO A 120 4.21 -8.93 8.26
CA PRO A 120 3.95 -8.25 9.53
C PRO A 120 3.64 -6.76 9.40
N LEU A 121 4.20 -6.06 8.40
CA LEU A 121 3.91 -4.64 8.15
C LEU A 121 2.50 -4.45 7.59
N VAL A 122 2.07 -5.34 6.68
CA VAL A 122 0.70 -5.36 6.13
C VAL A 122 -0.31 -5.66 7.23
N GLU A 123 -0.07 -6.67 8.04
CA GLU A 123 -0.94 -7.06 9.15
C GLU A 123 -1.06 -5.94 10.20
N ASP A 124 0.05 -5.23 10.49
CA ASP A 124 0.01 -4.08 11.39
C ASP A 124 -0.87 -2.96 10.83
N ALA A 125 -0.72 -2.62 9.54
CA ALA A 125 -1.54 -1.61 8.88
C ALA A 125 -3.03 -1.97 8.90
N LEU A 126 -3.38 -3.24 8.70
CA LEU A 126 -4.76 -3.75 8.76
C LEU A 126 -5.38 -3.69 10.17
N ARG A 127 -4.57 -3.65 11.23
CA ARG A 127 -5.05 -3.45 12.61
C ARG A 127 -5.39 -1.98 12.91
N THR A 128 -4.91 -1.03 12.10
CA THR A 128 -5.19 0.39 12.29
C THR A 128 -6.60 0.77 11.83
N ASN A 129 -7.04 1.98 12.17
CA ASN A 129 -8.24 2.61 11.62
C ASN A 129 -7.91 3.76 10.65
N ASP A 130 -6.63 3.95 10.30
CA ASP A 130 -6.26 4.89 9.23
C ASP A 130 -6.62 4.28 7.88
N THR A 131 -7.68 4.80 7.26
CA THR A 131 -8.21 4.29 5.99
C THR A 131 -7.19 4.33 4.85
N ARG A 132 -6.23 5.25 4.89
CA ARG A 132 -5.15 5.35 3.88
C ARG A 132 -4.14 4.23 4.04
N LEU A 133 -3.83 3.82 5.28
CA LEU A 133 -2.97 2.67 5.55
C LEU A 133 -3.67 1.36 5.20
N VAL A 134 -4.95 1.23 5.56
CA VAL A 134 -5.76 0.04 5.19
C VAL A 134 -5.82 -0.11 3.67
N ALA A 135 -6.11 0.99 2.92
CA ALA A 135 -6.14 0.96 1.46
C ALA A 135 -4.79 0.53 0.86
N ALA A 136 -3.67 1.04 1.38
CA ALA A 136 -2.34 0.65 0.91
C ALA A 136 -1.98 -0.81 1.26
N ALA A 137 -2.46 -1.29 2.40
CA ALA A 137 -2.18 -2.65 2.90
C ALA A 137 -2.88 -3.75 2.09
N VAL A 138 -3.97 -3.46 1.37
CA VAL A 138 -4.71 -4.44 0.56
C VAL A 138 -4.27 -4.48 -0.91
N GLY A 139 -3.15 -3.85 -1.23
CA GLY A 139 -2.56 -3.80 -2.58
C GLY A 139 -1.91 -5.11 -3.04
N PRO A 140 -1.07 -5.06 -4.11
CA PRO A 140 -0.54 -6.24 -4.80
C PRO A 140 0.27 -7.19 -3.90
N TYR A 141 0.99 -6.67 -2.91
CA TYR A 141 1.74 -7.50 -1.98
C TYR A 141 0.81 -8.39 -1.13
N ALA A 142 -0.26 -7.82 -0.58
CA ALA A 142 -1.28 -8.55 0.18
C ALA A 142 -2.03 -9.55 -0.70
N ALA A 143 -2.35 -9.18 -1.94
CA ALA A 143 -3.01 -10.06 -2.90
C ALA A 143 -2.21 -11.34 -3.17
N THR A 144 -0.87 -11.25 -3.12
CA THR A 144 0.04 -12.36 -3.36
C THR A 144 0.30 -13.20 -2.11
N HIS A 145 0.47 -12.56 -0.95
CA HIS A 145 1.06 -13.21 0.22
C HIS A 145 0.11 -13.47 1.39
N LEU A 146 -1.01 -12.72 1.52
CA LEU A 146 -1.99 -13.04 2.56
C LEU A 146 -2.64 -14.40 2.28
N ASP A 147 -2.71 -15.25 3.30
CA ASP A 147 -3.51 -16.47 3.24
C ASP A 147 -5.01 -16.16 3.05
N ALA A 148 -5.81 -17.16 2.78
CA ALA A 148 -7.22 -16.98 2.50
C ALA A 148 -8.00 -16.39 3.70
N HIS A 149 -7.64 -16.79 4.93
CA HIS A 149 -8.30 -16.30 6.14
C HIS A 149 -8.03 -14.81 6.35
N ASN A 150 -6.76 -14.42 6.40
CA ASN A 150 -6.34 -13.04 6.61
C ASN A 150 -6.81 -12.12 5.48
N TRP A 151 -6.81 -12.62 4.23
CA TRP A 151 -7.31 -11.86 3.09
C TRP A 151 -8.83 -11.56 3.19
N ARG A 152 -9.65 -12.56 3.57
CA ARG A 152 -11.10 -12.34 3.80
C ARG A 152 -11.34 -11.28 4.87
N HIS A 153 -10.58 -11.35 5.98
CA HIS A 153 -10.66 -10.34 7.03
C HIS A 153 -10.21 -8.95 6.55
N ALA A 154 -9.23 -8.86 5.67
CA ALA A 154 -8.81 -7.59 5.06
C ALA A 154 -9.91 -6.98 4.17
N VAL A 155 -10.63 -7.80 3.39
CA VAL A 155 -11.80 -7.35 2.61
C VAL A 155 -12.89 -6.81 3.54
N LEU A 156 -13.24 -7.55 4.59
CA LEU A 156 -14.20 -7.09 5.60
C LEU A 156 -13.72 -5.81 6.29
N LYS A 157 -12.43 -5.68 6.59
CA LYS A 157 -11.87 -4.46 7.19
C LYS A 157 -12.09 -3.25 6.27
N CYS A 158 -11.95 -3.38 4.95
CA CYS A 158 -12.27 -2.32 4.01
C CYS A 158 -13.74 -1.89 4.14
N LEU A 159 -14.66 -2.85 4.13
CA LEU A 159 -16.10 -2.57 4.27
C LEU A 159 -16.45 -1.92 5.62
N PHE A 160 -15.79 -2.33 6.71
CA PHE A 160 -16.00 -1.76 8.04
C PHE A 160 -15.50 -0.32 8.15
N THR A 161 -14.37 -0.01 7.54
CA THR A 161 -13.71 1.29 7.65
C THR A 161 -14.13 2.28 6.56
N GLY A 162 -14.90 1.82 5.56
CA GLY A 162 -15.32 2.62 4.41
C GLY A 162 -14.19 2.84 3.38
N VAL A 163 -13.20 1.94 3.36
CA VAL A 163 -12.23 1.87 2.26
C VAL A 163 -12.90 1.19 1.08
N GLY A 164 -12.89 1.83 -0.09
CA GLY A 164 -13.47 1.26 -1.31
C GLY A 164 -12.80 -0.05 -1.69
N VAL A 165 -13.59 -1.03 -2.10
CA VAL A 165 -13.08 -2.38 -2.43
C VAL A 165 -12.24 -2.42 -3.70
N GLU A 166 -12.26 -1.37 -4.51
CA GLU A 166 -11.37 -1.14 -5.63
C GLU A 166 -9.89 -1.03 -5.22
N ALA A 167 -9.62 -0.74 -3.93
CA ALA A 167 -8.26 -0.75 -3.38
C ALA A 167 -7.71 -2.18 -3.19
N VAL A 168 -8.58 -3.20 -3.17
CA VAL A 168 -8.20 -4.60 -2.95
C VAL A 168 -7.69 -5.21 -4.25
N ASP A 169 -6.38 -5.34 -4.37
CA ASP A 169 -5.80 -5.95 -5.56
C ASP A 169 -6.20 -7.42 -5.70
N GLY A 170 -6.51 -7.84 -6.94
CA GLY A 170 -6.92 -9.20 -7.25
C GLY A 170 -8.27 -9.62 -6.65
N LEU A 171 -9.13 -8.67 -6.22
CA LEU A 171 -10.40 -8.94 -5.57
C LEU A 171 -11.26 -9.96 -6.34
N ALA A 172 -11.57 -9.68 -7.60
CA ALA A 172 -12.45 -10.54 -8.40
C ALA A 172 -11.88 -11.96 -8.58
N ARG A 173 -10.56 -12.07 -8.73
CA ARG A 173 -9.87 -13.36 -8.87
C ARG A 173 -9.95 -14.19 -7.59
N ARG A 174 -9.71 -13.55 -6.43
CA ARG A 174 -9.66 -14.25 -5.13
C ARG A 174 -11.04 -14.51 -4.54
N ALA A 175 -12.02 -13.63 -4.81
CA ALA A 175 -13.39 -13.80 -4.33
C ALA A 175 -14.14 -14.91 -5.07
N ARG A 176 -13.80 -15.20 -6.32
CA ARG A 176 -14.55 -16.15 -7.17
C ARG A 176 -14.67 -17.54 -6.52
N GLY A 177 -15.93 -17.93 -6.25
CA GLY A 177 -16.23 -19.21 -5.63
C GLY A 177 -15.85 -19.34 -4.16
N ASP A 178 -15.49 -18.23 -3.49
CA ASP A 178 -15.16 -18.23 -2.07
C ASP A 178 -16.43 -18.23 -1.21
N ALA A 179 -16.95 -19.43 -0.92
CA ALA A 179 -18.15 -19.62 -0.13
C ALA A 179 -18.01 -19.10 1.30
N GLU A 180 -16.80 -19.14 1.88
CA GLU A 180 -16.58 -18.62 3.23
C GLU A 180 -16.61 -17.09 3.24
N LEU A 181 -16.05 -16.41 2.23
CA LEU A 181 -16.22 -14.98 2.08
C LEU A 181 -17.70 -14.61 1.92
N ALA A 182 -18.45 -15.34 1.07
CA ALA A 182 -19.89 -15.12 0.90
C ALA A 182 -20.64 -15.23 2.22
N ARG A 183 -20.34 -16.24 3.02
CA ARG A 183 -20.94 -16.43 4.35
C ARG A 183 -20.63 -15.25 5.27
N MET A 184 -19.34 -14.84 5.38
CA MET A 184 -18.91 -13.72 6.22
C MET A 184 -19.57 -12.40 5.81
N LEU A 185 -19.73 -12.16 4.50
CA LEU A 185 -20.43 -10.96 3.99
C LEU A 185 -21.92 -11.00 4.32
N GLY A 186 -22.57 -12.17 4.23
CA GLY A 186 -23.96 -12.38 4.62
C GLY A 186 -24.19 -12.08 6.09
N ASP A 187 -23.32 -12.60 6.97
CA ASP A 187 -23.38 -12.34 8.42
C ASP A 187 -23.23 -10.85 8.71
N PHE A 188 -22.27 -10.18 8.05
CA PHE A 188 -22.06 -8.74 8.21
C PHE A 188 -23.27 -7.92 7.72
N ALA A 189 -23.89 -8.29 6.59
CA ALA A 189 -25.10 -7.65 6.11
C ALA A 189 -26.26 -7.80 7.10
N ALA A 190 -26.47 -9.02 7.63
CA ALA A 190 -27.51 -9.31 8.61
C ALA A 190 -27.34 -8.51 9.90
N GLU A 191 -26.10 -8.41 10.42
CA GLU A 191 -25.77 -7.59 11.60
C GLU A 191 -26.10 -6.11 11.36
N ARG A 192 -25.74 -5.55 10.20
CA ARG A 192 -26.04 -4.15 9.87
C ARG A 192 -27.53 -3.89 9.81
N ILE A 193 -28.29 -4.77 9.16
CA ILE A 193 -29.75 -4.68 9.06
C ILE A 193 -30.38 -4.75 10.46
N ALA A 194 -29.97 -5.71 11.28
CA ALA A 194 -30.45 -5.84 12.66
C ALA A 194 -30.17 -4.59 13.51
N ALA A 195 -29.06 -3.89 13.24
CA ALA A 195 -28.68 -2.63 13.87
C ALA A 195 -29.35 -1.39 13.24
N GLY A 196 -30.25 -1.54 12.27
CA GLY A 196 -30.91 -0.44 11.56
C GLY A 196 -29.95 0.38 10.67
N ARG A 197 -28.83 -0.20 10.25
CA ARG A 197 -27.82 0.45 9.39
C ARG A 197 -27.97 -0.02 7.94
N SER A 198 -27.66 0.86 6.99
CA SER A 198 -27.63 0.50 5.57
C SER A 198 -26.48 -0.47 5.27
N VAL A 199 -26.71 -1.41 4.36
CA VAL A 199 -25.65 -2.27 3.81
C VAL A 199 -24.87 -1.48 2.77
N PRO A 200 -23.52 -1.44 2.82
CA PRO A 200 -22.71 -0.77 1.81
C PRO A 200 -22.90 -1.38 0.41
N ALA A 201 -22.90 -0.56 -0.63
CA ALA A 201 -22.98 -1.05 -2.02
C ALA A 201 -21.79 -1.99 -2.36
N ASP A 202 -20.60 -1.68 -1.88
CA ASP A 202 -19.40 -2.49 -2.04
C ASP A 202 -19.57 -3.92 -1.51
N LEU A 203 -20.34 -4.13 -0.42
CA LEU A 203 -20.61 -5.46 0.09
C LEU A 203 -21.39 -6.28 -0.93
N THR A 204 -22.42 -5.69 -1.55
CA THR A 204 -23.21 -6.36 -2.58
C THR A 204 -22.34 -6.72 -3.78
N HIS A 205 -21.50 -5.80 -4.21
CA HIS A 205 -20.54 -6.04 -5.29
C HIS A 205 -19.59 -7.22 -4.99
N VAL A 206 -18.98 -7.24 -3.80
CA VAL A 206 -18.07 -8.36 -3.43
C VAL A 206 -18.83 -9.68 -3.34
N LEU A 207 -20.07 -9.67 -2.81
CA LEU A 207 -20.91 -10.87 -2.73
C LEU A 207 -21.23 -11.43 -4.12
N GLU A 208 -21.51 -10.59 -5.11
CA GLU A 208 -21.69 -11.00 -6.49
C GLU A 208 -20.45 -11.69 -7.06
N LEU A 209 -19.26 -11.16 -6.76
CA LEU A 209 -17.98 -11.75 -7.18
C LEU A 209 -17.73 -13.15 -6.59
N THR A 210 -18.34 -13.51 -5.45
CA THR A 210 -18.19 -14.84 -4.85
C THR A 210 -18.97 -15.92 -5.59
N THR A 211 -19.89 -15.55 -6.50
CA THR A 211 -20.72 -16.50 -7.24
C THR A 211 -19.87 -17.26 -8.25
N PRO A 212 -19.93 -18.62 -8.28
CA PRO A 212 -19.27 -19.41 -9.30
C PRO A 212 -19.79 -19.04 -10.70
N GLY A 213 -18.92 -18.57 -11.59
CA GLY A 213 -19.31 -18.21 -12.97
C GLY A 213 -19.50 -16.71 -13.24
N ALA A 214 -19.33 -15.83 -12.25
CA ALA A 214 -19.26 -14.40 -12.48
C ALA A 214 -18.05 -14.07 -13.39
N THR A 215 -18.31 -13.68 -14.63
CA THR A 215 -17.30 -13.11 -15.53
C THR A 215 -16.97 -11.69 -15.05
N ALA A 216 -15.67 -11.39 -14.92
CA ALA A 216 -15.24 -10.01 -14.72
C ALA A 216 -15.82 -9.13 -15.87
N PRO A 217 -16.29 -7.90 -15.59
CA PRO A 217 -16.66 -6.99 -16.65
C PRO A 217 -15.46 -6.84 -17.58
N THR A 218 -15.66 -7.09 -18.87
CA THR A 218 -14.68 -6.85 -19.92
C THR A 218 -14.49 -5.34 -19.98
N GLU A 219 -13.28 -4.86 -19.67
CA GLU A 219 -12.90 -3.49 -19.99
C GLU A 219 -12.93 -3.38 -21.52
N GLU A 220 -13.99 -2.76 -22.04
CA GLU A 220 -14.00 -2.33 -23.43
C GLU A 220 -13.03 -1.16 -23.59
N SER A 221 -12.16 -1.30 -24.55
CA SER A 221 -11.06 -0.41 -24.98
C SER A 221 -11.50 1.00 -25.29
#